data_2bb4460dbddfc84de731836e792819f5
#
_entry.id   2bb4460dbddfc84de731836e792819f5
#
_cell.length_a   1.000
_cell.length_b   1.000
_cell.length_c   1.000
_cell.angle_alpha   90.00
_cell.angle_beta   90.00
_cell.angle_gamma   90.00
#
_symmetry.space_group_name_H-M   'P 1'
#
loop_
_entity.id
_entity.type
_entity.pdbx_description
1 polymer ?
#
loop_
_entity_poly.entity_id
_entity_poly.type
_entity_poly.pdbx_seq_one_letter_code
_entity_poly.pdbx_strand_id
1 'polypeptide(L)'
;MAKFTHFDGDGNAHMVDVGSKPATARRAIVKGQVKMASATLKMICDGTAEKGDVLAVARLAGIMGAKQTATLIPLCHPMGLDHVSIDLDPDDSLPGIIITATCSVNGPTGVEMEAMTAVSVAGLTIYDMCKAVDRGMEIGAIRLTHKSCLLYTSPSPRDAHESRMPSSA
;
A
#
# COMPACT_ATOMS: atom_id res chain seq x y z
N MET A 1 -2.63 4.66 28.12
CA MET A 1 -1.54 4.21 27.24
C MET A 1 -2.05 3.07 26.37
N ALA A 2 -1.85 3.15 25.03
CA ALA A 2 -2.19 2.04 24.15
C ALA A 2 -1.26 0.85 24.47
N LYS A 3 -1.83 -0.33 24.78
CA LYS A 3 -1.05 -1.55 25.01
C LYS A 3 -0.55 -2.07 23.67
N PHE A 4 0.75 -2.36 23.57
CA PHE A 4 1.30 -3.13 22.45
C PHE A 4 0.75 -4.56 22.55
N THR A 5 0.02 -4.99 21.52
CA THR A 5 -0.66 -6.30 21.53
C THR A 5 0.18 -7.45 20.99
N HIS A 6 1.37 -7.17 20.46
CA HIS A 6 2.29 -8.16 19.89
C HIS A 6 3.36 -8.64 20.87
N PHE A 7 3.25 -8.28 22.16
CA PHE A 7 4.12 -8.77 23.22
C PHE A 7 3.29 -9.35 24.34
N ASP A 8 3.69 -10.52 24.87
CA ASP A 8 3.11 -11.15 26.05
C ASP A 8 3.53 -10.44 27.35
N GLY A 9 3.07 -10.96 28.49
CA GLY A 9 3.42 -10.42 29.80
C GLY A 9 4.90 -10.54 30.17
N ASP A 10 5.62 -11.43 29.53
CA ASP A 10 7.05 -11.70 29.72
C ASP A 10 7.94 -10.97 28.68
N GLY A 11 7.33 -10.19 27.79
CA GLY A 11 8.02 -9.40 26.77
C GLY A 11 8.39 -10.16 25.50
N ASN A 12 7.86 -11.37 25.29
CA ASN A 12 8.10 -12.13 24.08
C ASN A 12 7.13 -11.71 22.96
N ALA A 13 7.65 -11.64 21.74
CA ALA A 13 6.84 -11.35 20.57
C ALA A 13 5.90 -12.52 20.24
N HIS A 14 4.63 -12.24 20.00
CA HIS A 14 3.64 -13.24 19.56
C HIS A 14 2.66 -12.65 18.55
N MET A 15 2.13 -13.50 17.70
CA MET A 15 1.05 -13.13 16.79
C MET A 15 -0.26 -13.06 17.60
N VAL A 16 -1.02 -11.96 17.43
CA VAL A 16 -2.28 -11.73 18.15
C VAL A 16 -3.30 -12.82 17.78
N ASP A 17 -3.93 -13.45 18.78
CA ASP A 17 -5.03 -14.39 18.52
C ASP A 17 -6.27 -13.65 18.01
N VAL A 18 -6.70 -14.00 16.81
CA VAL A 18 -7.91 -13.46 16.16
C VAL A 18 -8.99 -14.54 15.95
N GLY A 19 -8.78 -15.76 16.45
CA GLY A 19 -9.66 -16.90 16.20
C GLY A 19 -11.08 -16.72 16.73
N SER A 20 -11.29 -15.93 17.79
CA SER A 20 -12.61 -15.62 18.36
C SER A 20 -13.29 -14.42 17.70
N LYS A 21 -12.60 -13.67 16.82
CA LYS A 21 -13.17 -12.48 16.19
C LYS A 21 -14.05 -12.87 14.99
N PRO A 22 -15.26 -12.30 14.87
CA PRO A 22 -16.10 -12.55 13.71
C PRO A 22 -15.43 -12.00 12.44
N ALA A 23 -15.65 -12.71 11.33
CA ALA A 23 -15.27 -12.20 10.03
C ALA A 23 -16.15 -11.00 9.67
N THR A 24 -15.53 -9.92 9.19
CA THR A 24 -16.21 -8.69 8.77
C THR A 24 -15.58 -8.18 7.50
N ALA A 25 -16.35 -7.47 6.66
CA ALA A 25 -15.80 -6.83 5.48
C ALA A 25 -14.86 -5.69 5.90
N ARG A 26 -13.64 -5.76 5.42
CA ARG A 26 -12.56 -4.82 5.73
C ARG A 26 -11.93 -4.30 4.44
N ARG A 27 -11.60 -3.03 4.45
CA ARG A 27 -10.94 -2.37 3.33
C ARG A 27 -9.85 -1.45 3.84
N ALA A 28 -8.71 -1.45 3.15
CA ALA A 28 -7.63 -0.51 3.37
C ALA A 28 -7.19 0.11 2.05
N ILE A 29 -6.87 1.41 2.08
CA ILE A 29 -6.28 2.13 0.95
C ILE A 29 -4.97 2.74 1.44
N VAL A 30 -3.91 2.47 0.71
CA VAL A 30 -2.57 3.01 0.96
C VAL A 30 -2.10 3.77 -0.27
N LYS A 31 -1.49 4.92 -0.05
CA LYS A 31 -0.82 5.69 -1.09
C LYS A 31 0.68 5.75 -0.85
N GLY A 32 1.42 5.84 -1.92
CA GLY A 32 2.85 6.10 -1.95
C GLY A 32 3.24 6.79 -3.24
N GLN A 33 4.52 7.07 -3.42
CA GLN A 33 5.02 7.73 -4.62
C GLN A 33 6.43 7.25 -4.97
N VAL A 34 6.78 7.37 -6.24
CA VAL A 34 8.15 7.25 -6.73
C VAL A 34 8.48 8.54 -7.45
N LYS A 35 9.34 9.37 -6.85
CA LYS A 35 9.90 10.56 -7.52
C LYS A 35 11.01 10.14 -8.47
N MET A 36 11.12 10.83 -9.58
CA MET A 36 12.10 10.53 -10.62
C MET A 36 12.46 11.77 -11.45
N ALA A 37 13.46 11.66 -12.29
CA ALA A 37 13.72 12.71 -13.27
C ALA A 37 12.57 12.82 -14.29
N SER A 38 12.24 14.03 -14.74
CA SER A 38 11.17 14.26 -15.74
C SER A 38 11.38 13.44 -17.02
N ALA A 39 12.63 13.24 -17.42
CA ALA A 39 12.96 12.40 -18.59
C ALA A 39 12.60 10.93 -18.37
N THR A 40 12.76 10.41 -17.12
CA THR A 40 12.38 9.06 -16.76
C THR A 40 10.86 8.90 -16.76
N LEU A 41 10.13 9.87 -16.19
CA LEU A 41 8.67 9.86 -16.24
C LEU A 41 8.16 9.86 -17.68
N LYS A 42 8.73 10.74 -18.54
CA LYS A 42 8.37 10.77 -19.96
C LYS A 42 8.63 9.44 -20.65
N MET A 43 9.77 8.80 -20.42
CA MET A 43 10.10 7.48 -20.97
C MET A 43 9.07 6.41 -20.57
N ILE A 44 8.60 6.43 -19.32
CA ILE A 44 7.56 5.52 -18.83
C ILE A 44 6.24 5.80 -19.55
N CYS A 45 5.81 7.07 -19.63
CA CYS A 45 4.56 7.46 -20.27
C CYS A 45 4.54 7.16 -21.77
N ASP A 46 5.66 7.36 -22.45
CA ASP A 46 5.82 7.08 -23.89
C ASP A 46 5.95 5.57 -24.20
N GLY A 47 6.08 4.72 -23.18
CA GLY A 47 6.25 3.27 -23.34
C GLY A 47 7.59 2.87 -23.99
N THR A 48 8.61 3.71 -23.88
CA THR A 48 9.93 3.52 -24.53
C THR A 48 10.98 2.92 -23.58
N ALA A 49 10.57 2.47 -22.39
CA ALA A 49 11.48 1.80 -21.48
C ALA A 49 12.00 0.47 -22.07
N GLU A 50 13.31 0.27 -22.03
CA GLU A 50 13.97 -0.91 -22.61
C GLU A 50 13.45 -2.24 -22.05
N LYS A 51 13.06 -2.26 -20.77
CA LYS A 51 12.51 -3.45 -20.09
C LYS A 51 10.99 -3.67 -20.32
N GLY A 52 10.36 -2.87 -21.17
CA GLY A 52 8.93 -2.98 -21.50
C GLY A 52 8.02 -2.12 -20.63
N ASP A 53 6.74 -2.51 -20.51
CA ASP A 53 5.72 -1.74 -19.80
C ASP A 53 5.95 -1.73 -18.28
N VAL A 54 6.60 -0.66 -17.81
CA VAL A 54 6.97 -0.47 -16.39
C VAL A 54 5.73 -0.49 -15.48
N LEU A 55 4.64 0.17 -15.88
CA LEU A 55 3.47 0.29 -15.03
C LEU A 55 2.68 -1.02 -14.95
N ALA A 56 2.57 -1.76 -16.06
CA ALA A 56 1.91 -3.07 -16.05
C ALA A 56 2.66 -4.06 -15.15
N VAL A 57 4.01 -4.10 -15.27
CA VAL A 57 4.83 -4.99 -14.42
C VAL A 57 4.76 -4.58 -12.96
N ALA A 58 4.83 -3.29 -12.65
CA ALA A 58 4.74 -2.79 -11.28
C ALA A 58 3.36 -3.10 -10.64
N ARG A 59 2.27 -2.98 -11.41
CA ARG A 59 0.92 -3.34 -10.95
C ARG A 59 0.85 -4.82 -10.60
N LEU A 60 1.31 -5.69 -11.48
CA LEU A 60 1.32 -7.14 -11.22
C LEU A 60 2.18 -7.49 -10.01
N ALA A 61 3.36 -6.92 -9.90
CA ALA A 61 4.27 -7.13 -8.77
C ALA A 61 3.65 -6.67 -7.44
N GLY A 62 2.98 -5.53 -7.42
CA GLY A 62 2.27 -5.05 -6.23
C GLY A 62 1.14 -5.97 -5.80
N ILE A 63 0.35 -6.51 -6.74
CA ILE A 63 -0.69 -7.50 -6.44
C ILE A 63 -0.07 -8.77 -5.84
N MET A 64 1.05 -9.24 -6.40
CA MET A 64 1.78 -10.39 -5.86
C MET A 64 2.34 -10.07 -4.47
N GLY A 65 2.88 -8.87 -4.25
CA GLY A 65 3.37 -8.41 -2.95
C GLY A 65 2.29 -8.45 -1.87
N ALA A 66 1.09 -7.95 -2.16
CA ALA A 66 -0.04 -8.03 -1.24
C ALA A 66 -0.31 -9.48 -0.78
N LYS A 67 -0.28 -10.44 -1.71
CA LYS A 67 -0.53 -11.86 -1.42
C LYS A 67 0.60 -12.52 -0.60
N GLN A 68 1.78 -11.94 -0.57
CA GLN A 68 2.97 -12.45 0.13
C GLN A 68 3.23 -11.75 1.47
N THR A 69 2.34 -10.86 1.92
CA THR A 69 2.56 -10.03 3.12
C THR A 69 2.90 -10.86 4.35
N ALA A 70 2.16 -11.92 4.63
CA ALA A 70 2.41 -12.77 5.79
C ALA A 70 3.75 -13.53 5.75
N THR A 71 4.31 -13.73 4.56
CA THR A 71 5.65 -14.33 4.39
C THR A 71 6.76 -13.31 4.64
N LEU A 72 6.48 -12.02 4.43
CA LEU A 72 7.45 -10.93 4.56
C LEU A 72 7.44 -10.30 5.95
N ILE A 73 6.27 -10.20 6.58
CA ILE A 73 6.05 -9.52 7.86
C ILE A 73 5.74 -10.55 8.94
N PRO A 74 6.66 -10.79 9.90
CA PRO A 74 6.65 -11.97 10.76
C PRO A 74 5.36 -12.18 11.59
N LEU A 75 4.72 -11.10 12.06
CA LEU A 75 3.55 -11.19 12.92
C LEU A 75 2.22 -10.88 12.20
N CYS A 76 2.23 -10.82 10.87
CA CYS A 76 1.01 -10.69 10.09
C CYS A 76 0.33 -12.05 9.90
N HIS A 77 -1.01 -12.04 10.05
CA HIS A 77 -1.82 -13.21 9.76
C HIS A 77 -1.87 -13.49 8.24
N PRO A 78 -1.82 -14.76 7.82
CA PRO A 78 -2.07 -15.10 6.43
C PRO A 78 -3.54 -14.84 6.10
N MET A 79 -3.80 -13.92 5.15
CA MET A 79 -5.14 -13.51 4.76
C MET A 79 -5.44 -13.92 3.32
N GLY A 80 -6.60 -14.53 3.09
CA GLY A 80 -7.15 -14.75 1.75
C GLY A 80 -7.83 -13.47 1.27
N LEU A 81 -7.13 -12.65 0.48
CA LEU A 81 -7.66 -11.37 -0.03
C LEU A 81 -8.78 -11.62 -1.04
N ASP A 82 -9.92 -10.93 -0.84
CA ASP A 82 -11.04 -10.95 -1.80
C ASP A 82 -10.75 -10.04 -3.00
N HIS A 83 -10.05 -8.91 -2.77
CA HIS A 83 -9.73 -7.95 -3.82
C HIS A 83 -8.41 -7.22 -3.55
N VAL A 84 -7.65 -7.00 -4.63
CA VAL A 84 -6.49 -6.12 -4.67
C VAL A 84 -6.53 -5.33 -5.97
N SER A 85 -6.49 -4.01 -5.89
CA SER A 85 -6.26 -3.13 -7.04
C SER A 85 -5.10 -2.19 -6.78
N ILE A 86 -4.36 -1.86 -7.86
CA ILE A 86 -3.25 -0.91 -7.83
C ILE A 86 -3.42 0.05 -8.99
N ASP A 87 -3.55 1.32 -8.66
CA ASP A 87 -3.54 2.43 -9.60
C ASP A 87 -2.16 3.07 -9.59
N LEU A 88 -1.67 3.41 -10.77
CA LEU A 88 -0.35 3.97 -11.00
C LEU A 88 -0.54 5.20 -11.89
N ASP A 89 -0.53 6.37 -11.27
CA ASP A 89 -0.86 7.63 -11.91
C ASP A 89 0.40 8.49 -12.10
N PRO A 90 0.80 8.79 -13.35
CA PRO A 90 1.85 9.74 -13.61
C PRO A 90 1.48 11.14 -13.09
N ASP A 91 2.43 11.83 -12.45
CA ASP A 91 2.28 13.18 -11.93
C ASP A 91 3.48 14.04 -12.34
N ASP A 92 3.24 14.97 -13.27
CA ASP A 92 4.28 15.89 -13.76
C ASP A 92 4.71 16.92 -12.72
N SER A 93 3.84 17.23 -11.75
CA SER A 93 4.13 18.19 -10.68
C SER A 93 5.09 17.63 -9.65
N LEU A 94 5.14 16.29 -9.50
CA LEU A 94 6.01 15.60 -8.56
C LEU A 94 7.50 15.61 -8.98
N PRO A 95 8.02 15.43 -10.25
CA PRO A 95 7.62 14.47 -11.26
C PRO A 95 7.79 13.03 -10.79
N GLY A 96 6.86 12.17 -11.15
CA GLY A 96 6.88 10.80 -10.63
C GLY A 96 5.60 10.01 -10.86
N ILE A 97 5.49 8.89 -10.16
CA ILE A 97 4.32 8.03 -10.17
C ILE A 97 3.68 8.02 -8.77
N ILE A 98 2.40 8.35 -8.70
CA ILE A 98 1.57 8.14 -7.51
C ILE A 98 1.05 6.70 -7.56
N ILE A 99 1.25 5.97 -6.47
CA ILE A 99 0.81 4.58 -6.32
C ILE A 99 -0.34 4.56 -5.32
N THR A 100 -1.47 4.00 -5.70
CA THR A 100 -2.61 3.78 -4.81
C THR A 100 -2.95 2.30 -4.80
N ALA A 101 -2.86 1.64 -3.65
CA ALA A 101 -3.29 0.25 -3.48
C ALA A 101 -4.55 0.17 -2.63
N THR A 102 -5.53 -0.59 -3.10
CA THR A 102 -6.74 -0.94 -2.35
C THR A 102 -6.77 -2.44 -2.13
N CYS A 103 -6.86 -2.85 -0.86
CA CYS A 103 -7.07 -4.25 -0.48
C CYS A 103 -8.39 -4.41 0.27
N SER A 104 -9.09 -5.51 0.05
CA SER A 104 -10.26 -5.88 0.84
C SER A 104 -10.32 -7.37 1.15
N VAL A 105 -10.98 -7.69 2.26
CA VAL A 105 -11.18 -9.04 2.75
C VAL A 105 -12.42 -9.12 3.61
N ASN A 106 -13.09 -10.26 3.60
CA ASN A 106 -14.01 -10.65 4.66
C ASN A 106 -13.26 -11.53 5.66
N GLY A 107 -12.82 -10.94 6.80
CA GLY A 107 -11.92 -11.61 7.71
C GLY A 107 -11.85 -11.02 9.12
N PRO A 108 -11.14 -11.70 10.04
CA PRO A 108 -11.06 -11.32 11.44
C PRO A 108 -10.12 -10.15 11.74
N THR A 109 -9.26 -9.76 10.77
CA THR A 109 -8.30 -8.66 10.94
C THR A 109 -8.27 -7.75 9.72
N GLY A 110 -7.65 -6.57 9.84
CA GLY A 110 -7.51 -5.61 8.76
C GLY A 110 -6.46 -6.02 7.72
N VAL A 111 -6.45 -5.33 6.58
CA VAL A 111 -5.57 -5.60 5.42
C VAL A 111 -4.67 -4.41 5.09
N GLU A 112 -4.32 -3.63 6.11
CA GLU A 112 -3.46 -2.45 5.95
C GLU A 112 -2.06 -2.84 5.51
N MET A 113 -1.51 -3.94 6.07
CA MET A 113 -0.17 -4.41 5.75
C MET A 113 -0.09 -4.94 4.33
N GLU A 114 -1.13 -5.61 3.85
CA GLU A 114 -1.25 -6.07 2.47
C GLU A 114 -1.22 -4.88 1.49
N ALA A 115 -1.97 -3.81 1.79
CA ALA A 115 -1.96 -2.60 0.97
C ALA A 115 -0.62 -1.86 1.04
N MET A 116 0.03 -1.80 2.21
CA MET A 116 1.37 -1.20 2.34
C MET A 116 2.44 -2.00 1.58
N THR A 117 2.41 -3.32 1.68
CA THR A 117 3.32 -4.20 0.94
C THR A 117 3.11 -4.04 -0.56
N ALA A 118 1.86 -3.96 -1.02
CA ALA A 118 1.53 -3.75 -2.42
C ALA A 118 2.18 -2.47 -2.99
N VAL A 119 2.02 -1.34 -2.30
CA VAL A 119 2.61 -0.05 -2.70
C VAL A 119 4.14 -0.13 -2.69
N SER A 120 4.71 -0.74 -1.66
CA SER A 120 6.17 -0.86 -1.52
C SER A 120 6.78 -1.70 -2.65
N VAL A 121 6.18 -2.85 -2.97
CA VAL A 121 6.66 -3.75 -4.03
C VAL A 121 6.46 -3.14 -5.41
N ALA A 122 5.34 -2.44 -5.66
CA ALA A 122 5.15 -1.69 -6.89
C ALA A 122 6.22 -0.60 -7.08
N GLY A 123 6.52 0.17 -6.04
CA GLY A 123 7.57 1.19 -6.07
C GLY A 123 8.97 0.60 -6.31
N LEU A 124 9.31 -0.50 -5.64
CA LEU A 124 10.57 -1.23 -5.86
C LEU A 124 10.68 -1.75 -7.30
N THR A 125 9.57 -2.18 -7.89
CA THR A 125 9.54 -2.68 -9.27
C THR A 125 9.78 -1.56 -10.27
N ILE A 126 9.16 -0.38 -10.09
CA ILE A 126 9.44 0.82 -10.89
C ILE A 126 10.92 1.16 -10.81
N TYR A 127 11.48 1.18 -9.61
CA TYR A 127 12.91 1.45 -9.40
C TYR A 127 13.78 0.44 -10.14
N ASP A 128 13.54 -0.86 -9.99
CA ASP A 128 14.35 -1.90 -10.64
C ASP A 128 14.31 -1.78 -12.16
N MET A 129 13.14 -1.48 -12.73
CA MET A 129 12.99 -1.37 -14.18
C MET A 129 13.65 -0.13 -14.77
N CYS A 130 13.74 0.97 -14.01
CA CYS A 130 14.25 2.26 -14.51
C CYS A 130 15.66 2.62 -13.99
N LYS A 131 16.23 1.89 -13.02
CA LYS A 131 17.53 2.22 -12.39
C LYS A 131 18.72 2.30 -13.32
N ALA A 132 18.63 1.72 -14.52
CA ALA A 132 19.68 1.83 -15.53
C ALA A 132 19.83 3.26 -16.05
N VAL A 133 18.74 4.01 -16.10
CA VAL A 133 18.69 5.41 -16.60
C VAL A 133 18.54 6.45 -15.49
N ASP A 134 17.96 6.07 -14.34
CA ASP A 134 17.75 6.97 -13.21
C ASP A 134 17.96 6.24 -11.88
N ARG A 135 19.12 6.45 -11.26
CA ARG A 135 19.42 5.88 -9.94
C ARG A 135 19.00 6.78 -8.77
N GLY A 136 18.62 8.03 -9.09
CA GLY A 136 18.20 9.02 -8.10
C GLY A 136 16.73 8.93 -7.70
N MET A 137 15.98 7.94 -8.19
CA MET A 137 14.58 7.80 -7.82
C MET A 137 14.39 7.57 -6.32
N GLU A 138 13.36 8.21 -5.76
CA GLU A 138 12.99 8.13 -4.36
C GLU A 138 11.62 7.46 -4.20
N ILE A 139 11.58 6.34 -3.48
CA ILE A 139 10.32 5.69 -3.06
C ILE A 139 9.95 6.27 -1.71
N GLY A 140 8.75 6.83 -1.57
CA GLY A 140 8.37 7.48 -0.32
C GLY A 140 6.89 7.77 -0.15
N ALA A 141 6.56 8.54 0.88
CA ALA A 141 5.21 8.95 1.25
C ALA A 141 4.22 7.78 1.38
N ILE A 142 4.71 6.57 1.74
CA ILE A 142 3.86 5.39 1.91
C ILE A 142 3.06 5.55 3.21
N ARG A 143 1.74 5.63 3.08
CA ARG A 143 0.85 5.83 4.22
C ARG A 143 -0.54 5.24 3.99
N LEU A 144 -1.15 4.81 5.09
CA LEU A 144 -2.57 4.46 5.10
C LEU A 144 -3.40 5.73 4.94
N THR A 145 -4.30 5.77 3.95
CA THR A 145 -5.19 6.91 3.71
C THR A 145 -6.64 6.59 4.04
N HIS A 146 -7.02 5.31 4.03
CA HIS A 146 -8.36 4.89 4.42
C HIS A 146 -8.34 3.50 5.03
N LYS A 147 -9.16 3.32 6.08
CA LYS A 147 -9.46 2.03 6.69
C LYS A 147 -10.92 1.97 7.06
N SER A 148 -11.62 0.92 6.65
CA SER A 148 -12.99 0.66 7.07
C SER A 148 -13.18 -0.77 7.54
N CYS A 149 -14.11 -0.90 8.51
CA CYS A 149 -14.61 -2.18 9.02
C CYS A 149 -16.11 -2.03 9.24
N LEU A 150 -16.93 -2.89 8.67
CA LEU A 150 -18.39 -2.79 8.72
C LEU A 150 -19.01 -2.87 10.13
N LEU A 151 -18.23 -3.24 11.15
CA LEU A 151 -18.68 -3.19 12.55
C LEU A 151 -18.55 -1.80 13.21
N TYR A 152 -17.89 -0.84 12.56
CA TYR A 152 -17.72 0.52 13.08
C TYR A 152 -18.15 1.52 12.01
N THR A 153 -19.37 2.02 12.15
CA THR A 153 -19.92 3.11 11.34
C THR A 153 -19.44 4.50 11.80
N SER A 154 -18.50 4.57 12.74
CA SER A 154 -17.90 5.84 13.18
C SER A 154 -16.52 6.02 12.55
N PRO A 155 -16.24 7.15 11.89
CA PRO A 155 -14.88 7.46 11.43
C PRO A 155 -13.95 7.53 12.64
N SER A 156 -12.75 6.96 12.49
CA SER A 156 -11.69 7.10 13.47
C SER A 156 -11.38 8.59 13.66
N PRO A 157 -11.00 9.07 14.87
CA PRO A 157 -10.56 10.46 15.06
C PRO A 157 -9.41 10.89 14.13
N ARG A 158 -8.67 9.95 13.55
CA ARG A 158 -7.66 10.21 12.51
C ARG A 158 -8.26 10.40 11.11
N ASP A 159 -9.42 9.80 10.83
CA ASP A 159 -10.13 9.95 9.56
C ASP A 159 -10.85 11.30 9.45
N ALA A 160 -11.14 11.93 10.59
CA ALA A 160 -11.81 13.24 10.67
C ALA A 160 -10.91 14.41 10.19
N HIS A 161 -9.61 14.22 10.05
CA HIS A 161 -8.69 15.28 9.60
C HIS A 161 -8.62 15.42 8.06
N GLU A 162 -8.98 14.40 7.27
CA GLU A 162 -8.95 14.49 5.81
C GLU A 162 -10.22 15.06 5.16
N SER A 163 -11.34 15.14 5.90
CA SER A 163 -12.61 15.66 5.35
C SER A 163 -12.76 17.20 5.44
N ARG A 164 -11.71 17.94 5.82
CA ARG A 164 -11.71 19.41 5.86
C ARG A 164 -10.71 20.03 4.91
N MET A 165 -10.83 19.74 3.62
CA MET A 165 -10.31 20.65 2.60
C MET A 165 -11.47 21.55 2.15
N PRO A 166 -11.37 22.88 2.28
CA PRO A 166 -12.38 23.76 1.73
C PRO A 166 -12.32 23.68 0.21
N SER A 167 -13.46 23.41 -0.40
CA SER A 167 -13.71 23.67 -1.81
C SER A 167 -13.46 25.16 -2.04
N SER A 168 -12.35 25.51 -2.68
CA SER A 168 -12.13 26.86 -3.16
C SER A 168 -13.00 27.09 -4.37
N ALA A 169 -13.89 28.07 -4.24
CA ALA A 169 -14.63 28.70 -5.32
C ALA A 169 -13.68 29.32 -6.36
#